data_1781fc4f152a5fad503c78add3f81a0d
#
_entry.id   1781fc4f152a5fad503c78add3f81a0d
#
_cell.length_a   1.000
_cell.length_b   1.000
_cell.length_c   1.000
_cell.angle_alpha   90.00
_cell.angle_beta   90.00
_cell.angle_gamma   90.00
#
_symmetry.space_group_name_H-M   'P 1'
#
loop_
_entity.id
_entity.type
_entity.pdbx_description
1 polymer ?
#
loop_
_entity_poly.entity_id
_entity_poly.type
_entity_poly.pdbx_seq_one_letter_code
_entity_poly.pdbx_strand_id
1 'polypeptide(L)'
;VFAKAWLTFFGYEPLIELRRIGVTINNGQAAAMEATRHYIGTHTENRKSAGAVGRLLAVLALMVLLCGLQALMPSSVLAGETVTASEYRMAGDATKMRIVMNFDGEPEPHWFLLRAPHRLVIDLPSTNMRIATSDLKAKGLVAGVRYGSTGDGKSRLLISGKGPFMVDRLDVLKNEDGKGYRIAIEISAASDREFEAALAEQAMTTASTVAGDKGDRRSNHPLKRFTVVLDPGHGGIDGGAEGVSGTQEKEITLAFARELQAKLASTRKYDVILTRDSDVFLRLDDRVRIARQNEADLFISIHADTIRLKGIRGATVYTVSDKASDAEAQALAERENLSDQLGGVEVKVDSPEVADILFDLIRRETHSFSMSFANTLVGELSTTVGLINNPHRFAGFRVLRAPDVPSVLVELGYLSNPEDEAQLINPEWRDKAANSIINAISAFASAKAAAGG
;
A
#
# COMPACT_ATOMS: atom_id res chain seq x y z
N VAL A 1 -32.62 22.06 -15.16
CA VAL A 1 -31.63 23.15 -15.32
C VAL A 1 -31.09 23.14 -16.74
N PHE A 2 -30.65 21.99 -17.29
CA PHE A 2 -30.12 21.87 -18.67
C PHE A 2 -31.11 22.22 -19.78
N ALA A 3 -32.36 21.85 -19.63
CA ALA A 3 -33.38 22.13 -20.66
C ALA A 3 -33.76 23.62 -20.78
N LYS A 4 -33.67 24.40 -19.69
CA LYS A 4 -33.95 25.84 -19.71
C LYS A 4 -32.77 26.66 -20.33
N ALA A 5 -31.52 26.22 -20.10
CA ALA A 5 -30.36 26.84 -20.75
C ALA A 5 -30.36 26.66 -22.27
N TRP A 6 -31.00 25.61 -22.77
CA TRP A 6 -31.09 25.30 -24.21
C TRP A 6 -32.11 26.19 -24.92
N LEU A 7 -33.22 26.56 -24.28
CA LEU A 7 -34.24 27.44 -24.84
C LEU A 7 -33.87 28.93 -24.91
N THR A 8 -32.93 29.39 -24.06
CA THR A 8 -32.47 30.77 -24.07
C THR A 8 -31.39 31.07 -25.12
N PHE A 9 -30.82 30.02 -25.73
CA PHE A 9 -29.77 30.14 -26.74
C PHE A 9 -30.30 30.66 -28.10
N PHE A 10 -31.61 30.68 -28.27
CA PHE A 10 -32.24 31.04 -29.56
C PHE A 10 -32.93 32.39 -29.59
N GLY A 11 -32.74 33.28 -28.65
CA GLY A 11 -33.29 34.58 -28.90
C GLY A 11 -33.52 35.60 -27.81
N TYR A 12 -33.05 35.56 -26.58
CA TYR A 12 -33.17 36.68 -25.64
C TYR A 12 -32.07 36.71 -24.56
N GLU A 13 -31.63 37.90 -24.20
CA GLU A 13 -30.55 38.34 -23.31
C GLU A 13 -30.14 37.35 -22.16
N PRO A 14 -29.00 36.68 -22.27
CA PRO A 14 -28.66 35.60 -21.35
C PRO A 14 -27.82 36.02 -20.13
N LEU A 15 -27.18 37.19 -20.12
CA LEU A 15 -26.19 37.52 -19.07
C LEU A 15 -26.77 38.04 -17.76
N ILE A 16 -27.98 38.58 -17.78
CA ILE A 16 -28.62 39.17 -16.59
C ILE A 16 -29.28 38.10 -15.73
N GLU A 17 -29.80 37.03 -16.34
CA GLU A 17 -30.51 35.96 -15.61
C GLU A 17 -29.56 34.93 -14.97
N LEU A 18 -28.38 34.69 -15.53
CA LEU A 18 -27.40 33.78 -14.92
C LEU A 18 -26.81 34.31 -13.60
N ARG A 19 -26.72 35.63 -13.44
CA ARG A 19 -26.35 36.22 -12.13
C ARG A 19 -27.41 36.06 -11.05
N ARG A 20 -28.66 35.87 -11.45
CA ARG A 20 -29.80 35.75 -10.50
C ARG A 20 -29.90 34.35 -9.87
N ILE A 21 -29.29 33.34 -10.49
CA ILE A 21 -29.27 31.94 -10.02
C ILE A 21 -27.95 31.52 -9.36
N GLY A 22 -27.04 32.48 -9.05
CA GLY A 22 -25.83 32.25 -8.26
C GLY A 22 -24.70 31.50 -8.98
N VAL A 23 -24.71 31.44 -10.33
CA VAL A 23 -23.62 30.82 -11.09
C VAL A 23 -22.55 31.87 -11.38
N THR A 24 -21.38 31.72 -10.79
CA THR A 24 -20.19 32.55 -11.05
C THR A 24 -19.46 32.08 -12.30
N ILE A 25 -19.42 32.91 -13.34
CA ILE A 25 -18.68 32.65 -14.58
C ILE A 25 -17.36 33.44 -14.49
N ASN A 26 -16.22 32.78 -14.69
CA ASN A 26 -14.94 33.49 -14.71
C ASN A 26 -14.69 34.19 -16.05
N ASN A 27 -13.78 35.18 -16.06
CA ASN A 27 -13.50 36.02 -17.26
C ASN A 27 -13.07 35.23 -18.50
N GLY A 28 -12.48 34.03 -18.35
CA GLY A 28 -12.08 33.18 -19.47
C GLY A 28 -13.26 32.50 -20.16
N GLN A 29 -14.29 32.14 -19.41
CA GLN A 29 -15.51 31.50 -19.95
C GLN A 29 -16.39 32.52 -20.69
N ALA A 30 -16.45 33.77 -20.20
CA ALA A 30 -17.16 34.85 -20.88
C ALA A 30 -16.50 35.19 -22.22
N ALA A 31 -15.18 35.28 -22.28
CA ALA A 31 -14.44 35.55 -23.51
C ALA A 31 -14.58 34.41 -24.55
N ALA A 32 -14.60 33.16 -24.13
CA ALA A 32 -14.80 32.02 -25.02
C ALA A 32 -16.23 31.98 -25.60
N MET A 33 -17.23 32.36 -24.85
CA MET A 33 -18.63 32.46 -25.31
C MET A 33 -18.78 33.61 -26.34
N GLU A 34 -18.10 34.74 -26.15
CA GLU A 34 -18.16 35.90 -27.03
C GLU A 34 -17.42 35.64 -28.36
N ALA A 35 -16.27 34.97 -28.30
CA ALA A 35 -15.53 34.55 -29.50
C ALA A 35 -16.34 33.52 -30.33
N THR A 36 -17.05 32.61 -29.69
CA THR A 36 -17.91 31.61 -30.36
C THR A 36 -19.13 32.26 -30.98
N ARG A 37 -19.70 33.29 -30.32
CA ARG A 37 -20.82 34.08 -30.89
C ARG A 37 -20.39 34.86 -32.14
N HIS A 38 -19.18 35.42 -32.16
CA HIS A 38 -18.66 36.16 -33.31
C HIS A 38 -18.37 35.22 -34.49
N TYR A 39 -17.81 34.02 -34.22
CA TYR A 39 -17.54 33.01 -35.26
C TYR A 39 -18.83 32.45 -35.90
N ILE A 40 -19.86 32.19 -35.12
CA ILE A 40 -21.15 31.70 -35.63
C ILE A 40 -21.89 32.81 -36.40
N GLY A 41 -21.84 34.06 -35.93
CA GLY A 41 -22.47 35.21 -36.59
C GLY A 41 -21.91 35.50 -38.00
N THR A 42 -20.60 35.42 -38.17
CA THR A 42 -19.93 35.71 -39.44
C THR A 42 -20.08 34.60 -40.49
N HIS A 43 -20.31 33.36 -40.07
CA HIS A 43 -20.49 32.22 -41.01
C HIS A 43 -21.93 31.94 -41.41
N THR A 44 -22.93 32.48 -40.68
CA THR A 44 -24.37 32.26 -41.03
C THR A 44 -24.90 33.20 -42.10
N GLU A 45 -24.27 34.38 -42.33
CA GLU A 45 -24.70 35.30 -43.38
C GLU A 45 -24.33 34.86 -44.81
N ASN A 46 -23.38 33.93 -44.98
CA ASN A 46 -22.85 33.59 -46.32
C ASN A 46 -23.31 32.20 -46.85
N ARG A 47 -24.27 31.50 -46.21
CA ARG A 47 -24.77 30.22 -46.73
C ARG A 47 -26.29 30.03 -46.52
N LYS A 48 -27.08 30.51 -47.49
CA LYS A 48 -28.51 30.19 -47.61
C LYS A 48 -28.81 28.75 -48.10
N SER A 49 -27.84 27.82 -48.14
CA SER A 49 -28.04 26.47 -48.68
C SER A 49 -27.19 25.37 -47.98
N ALA A 50 -26.87 25.50 -46.69
CA ALA A 50 -26.30 24.37 -45.97
C ALA A 50 -27.40 23.57 -45.29
N GLY A 51 -27.72 22.40 -45.86
CA GLY A 51 -28.78 21.53 -45.37
C GLY A 51 -28.57 21.04 -43.92
N ALA A 52 -29.58 20.38 -43.34
CA ALA A 52 -29.64 19.90 -41.95
C ALA A 52 -28.38 19.16 -41.47
N VAL A 53 -27.62 18.52 -42.36
CA VAL A 53 -26.37 17.79 -42.09
C VAL A 53 -25.26 18.73 -41.65
N GLY A 54 -25.10 19.93 -42.25
CA GLY A 54 -24.07 20.89 -41.85
C GLY A 54 -24.31 21.48 -40.45
N ARG A 55 -25.59 21.64 -40.08
CA ARG A 55 -25.94 22.09 -38.71
C ARG A 55 -25.70 21.00 -37.67
N LEU A 56 -25.96 19.72 -38.00
CA LEU A 56 -25.71 18.58 -37.13
C LEU A 56 -24.20 18.41 -36.88
N LEU A 57 -23.36 18.55 -37.92
CA LEU A 57 -21.91 18.46 -37.78
C LEU A 57 -21.32 19.60 -36.95
N ALA A 58 -21.83 20.83 -37.08
CA ALA A 58 -21.41 21.97 -36.26
C ALA A 58 -21.76 21.78 -34.78
N VAL A 59 -22.94 21.23 -34.47
CA VAL A 59 -23.36 20.91 -33.11
C VAL A 59 -22.52 19.76 -32.52
N LEU A 60 -22.20 18.75 -33.32
CA LEU A 60 -21.35 17.63 -32.88
C LEU A 60 -19.91 18.11 -32.60
N ALA A 61 -19.34 18.96 -33.47
CA ALA A 61 -18.03 19.56 -33.26
C ALA A 61 -17.95 20.44 -32.01
N LEU A 62 -19.02 21.18 -31.72
CA LEU A 62 -19.15 21.97 -30.48
C LEU A 62 -19.27 21.10 -29.23
N MET A 63 -20.00 19.99 -29.30
CA MET A 63 -20.08 19.02 -28.22
C MET A 63 -18.74 18.35 -27.94
N VAL A 64 -17.99 17.96 -28.96
CA VAL A 64 -16.65 17.36 -28.82
C VAL A 64 -15.67 18.39 -28.26
N LEU A 65 -15.75 19.66 -28.65
CA LEU A 65 -14.93 20.74 -28.10
C LEU A 65 -15.25 21.02 -26.62
N LEU A 66 -16.52 21.00 -26.24
CA LEU A 66 -16.96 21.16 -24.84
C LEU A 66 -16.57 19.97 -23.96
N CYS A 67 -16.66 18.73 -24.46
CA CYS A 67 -16.18 17.53 -23.75
C CYS A 67 -14.64 17.51 -23.64
N GLY A 68 -13.93 17.95 -24.67
CA GLY A 68 -12.47 18.07 -24.63
C GLY A 68 -11.98 19.13 -23.64
N LEU A 69 -12.71 20.21 -23.42
CA LEU A 69 -12.38 21.25 -22.46
C LEU A 69 -12.62 20.78 -21.00
N GLN A 70 -13.54 19.84 -20.77
CA GLN A 70 -13.75 19.23 -19.44
C GLN A 70 -12.66 18.22 -19.08
N ALA A 71 -12.02 17.59 -20.07
CA ALA A 71 -10.92 16.65 -19.86
C ALA A 71 -9.57 17.35 -19.53
N LEU A 72 -9.47 18.66 -19.77
CA LEU A 72 -8.29 19.49 -19.48
C LEU A 72 -8.37 20.24 -18.14
N MET A 73 -9.46 20.09 -17.39
CA MET A 73 -9.52 20.61 -16.03
C MET A 73 -8.70 19.67 -15.15
N PRO A 74 -7.60 20.13 -14.50
CA PRO A 74 -6.99 19.34 -13.46
C PRO A 74 -8.06 19.08 -12.41
N SER A 75 -8.37 17.80 -12.16
CA SER A 75 -9.16 17.41 -10.97
C SER A 75 -8.37 17.93 -9.79
N SER A 76 -8.80 19.06 -9.22
CA SER A 76 -8.37 19.44 -7.89
C SER A 76 -8.88 18.34 -6.96
N VAL A 77 -8.04 17.33 -6.74
CA VAL A 77 -8.16 16.48 -5.57
C VAL A 77 -8.19 17.47 -4.41
N LEU A 78 -9.30 17.58 -3.71
CA LEU A 78 -9.37 18.24 -2.42
C LEU A 78 -8.38 17.48 -1.53
N ALA A 79 -7.12 17.96 -1.50
CA ALA A 79 -6.20 17.60 -0.46
C ALA A 79 -6.89 18.09 0.82
N GLY A 80 -7.34 17.16 1.67
CA GLY A 80 -7.89 17.49 2.97
C GLY A 80 -6.90 18.43 3.66
N GLU A 81 -7.38 19.49 4.30
CA GLU A 81 -6.53 20.43 5.03
C GLU A 81 -5.68 19.64 6.01
N THR A 82 -4.35 19.77 5.88
CA THR A 82 -3.40 19.09 6.76
C THR A 82 -3.45 19.77 8.11
N VAL A 83 -3.87 19.05 9.14
CA VAL A 83 -3.93 19.52 10.52
C VAL A 83 -2.54 19.47 11.15
N THR A 84 -2.17 20.46 11.95
CA THR A 84 -0.87 20.50 12.65
C THR A 84 -1.05 20.32 14.15
N ALA A 85 -0.38 19.31 14.72
CA ALA A 85 -0.22 19.14 16.17
C ALA A 85 0.97 20.00 16.63
N SER A 86 0.73 20.95 17.52
CA SER A 86 1.71 21.97 17.92
C SER A 86 2.19 21.85 19.36
N GLU A 87 1.43 21.24 20.25
CA GLU A 87 1.71 21.20 21.67
C GLU A 87 1.32 19.84 22.28
N TYR A 88 2.14 19.35 23.19
CA TYR A 88 1.90 18.12 23.94
C TYR A 88 2.12 18.37 25.43
N ARG A 89 1.17 18.01 26.26
CA ARG A 89 1.28 18.12 27.73
C ARG A 89 0.80 16.82 28.39
N MET A 90 1.47 16.45 29.46
CA MET A 90 1.13 15.26 30.23
C MET A 90 1.20 15.55 31.73
N ALA A 91 0.14 15.21 32.46
CA ALA A 91 0.00 15.40 33.90
C ALA A 91 -0.59 14.13 34.55
N GLY A 92 -0.18 13.87 35.79
CA GLY A 92 -0.65 12.72 36.56
C GLY A 92 0.50 11.97 37.25
N ASP A 93 0.20 10.76 37.73
CA ASP A 93 1.08 9.93 38.52
C ASP A 93 1.11 8.46 38.02
N ALA A 94 1.56 7.52 38.88
CA ALA A 94 1.65 6.11 38.50
C ALA A 94 0.29 5.40 38.41
N THR A 95 -0.79 6.02 38.83
CA THR A 95 -2.15 5.42 38.87
C THR A 95 -3.05 6.01 37.79
N LYS A 96 -2.92 7.31 37.49
CA LYS A 96 -3.74 8.00 36.49
C LYS A 96 -2.96 9.08 35.76
N MET A 97 -3.11 9.12 34.43
CA MET A 97 -2.47 10.12 33.58
C MET A 97 -3.49 10.80 32.67
N ARG A 98 -3.31 12.10 32.49
CA ARG A 98 -4.01 12.90 31.48
C ARG A 98 -3.00 13.45 30.48
N ILE A 99 -3.28 13.25 29.20
CA ILE A 99 -2.45 13.66 28.09
C ILE A 99 -3.30 14.58 27.20
N VAL A 100 -2.74 15.73 26.82
CA VAL A 100 -3.42 16.71 25.98
C VAL A 100 -2.51 17.09 24.83
N MET A 101 -3.06 17.11 23.63
CA MET A 101 -2.39 17.61 22.41
C MET A 101 -3.26 18.67 21.74
N ASN A 102 -2.66 19.78 21.33
CA ASN A 102 -3.34 20.87 20.63
C ASN A 102 -3.09 20.83 19.12
N PHE A 103 -4.14 21.17 18.36
CA PHE A 103 -4.19 21.14 16.91
C PHE A 103 -4.77 22.45 16.36
N ASP A 104 -4.30 22.86 15.19
CA ASP A 104 -4.82 24.03 14.47
C ASP A 104 -6.15 23.77 13.74
N GLY A 105 -6.48 22.52 13.43
CA GLY A 105 -7.73 22.04 12.85
C GLY A 105 -8.30 20.85 13.61
N GLU A 106 -9.45 20.35 13.22
CA GLU A 106 -10.11 19.19 13.85
C GLU A 106 -9.39 17.89 13.48
N PRO A 107 -8.75 17.18 14.43
CA PRO A 107 -8.10 15.90 14.17
C PRO A 107 -9.12 14.76 14.16
N GLU A 108 -8.84 13.74 13.38
CA GLU A 108 -9.61 12.49 13.33
C GLU A 108 -8.79 11.31 13.91
N PRO A 109 -8.70 11.17 15.23
CA PRO A 109 -7.90 10.13 15.86
C PRO A 109 -8.56 8.76 15.72
N HIS A 110 -7.77 7.78 15.30
CA HIS A 110 -8.12 6.35 15.42
C HIS A 110 -7.15 5.74 16.41
N TRP A 111 -7.64 5.03 17.42
CA TRP A 111 -6.77 4.49 18.45
C TRP A 111 -7.03 3.02 18.74
N PHE A 112 -5.98 2.34 19.17
CA PHE A 112 -6.03 0.95 19.59
C PHE A 112 -4.94 0.62 20.60
N LEU A 113 -5.14 -0.48 21.33
CA LEU A 113 -4.21 -0.99 22.33
C LEU A 113 -3.31 -2.08 21.74
N LEU A 114 -2.09 -2.16 22.25
CA LEU A 114 -1.14 -3.23 21.95
C LEU A 114 -0.50 -3.74 23.23
N ARG A 115 -0.22 -5.05 23.26
CA ARG A 115 0.48 -5.71 24.37
C ARG A 115 1.95 -5.98 24.03
N ALA A 116 2.73 -6.31 25.06
CA ALA A 116 4.13 -6.72 25.00
C ALA A 116 5.10 -5.70 24.31
N PRO A 117 5.36 -4.53 24.90
CA PRO A 117 4.78 -3.95 26.11
C PRO A 117 3.40 -3.31 25.88
N HIS A 118 2.71 -2.96 26.96
CA HIS A 118 1.41 -2.31 26.91
C HIS A 118 1.52 -0.91 26.29
N ARG A 119 0.74 -0.63 25.24
CA ARG A 119 0.80 0.61 24.49
C ARG A 119 -0.56 1.07 24.00
N LEU A 120 -0.74 2.38 23.96
CA LEU A 120 -1.79 3.06 23.23
C LEU A 120 -1.21 3.62 21.95
N VAL A 121 -1.80 3.27 20.83
CA VAL A 121 -1.48 3.79 19.49
C VAL A 121 -2.58 4.73 19.06
N ILE A 122 -2.22 5.88 18.52
CA ILE A 122 -3.18 6.86 17.99
C ILE A 122 -2.73 7.23 16.58
N ASP A 123 -3.53 6.85 15.60
CA ASP A 123 -3.37 7.23 14.20
C ASP A 123 -4.07 8.56 13.94
N LEU A 124 -3.38 9.46 13.28
CA LEU A 124 -3.80 10.81 12.97
C LEU A 124 -3.68 11.03 11.46
N PRO A 125 -4.75 10.76 10.68
CA PRO A 125 -4.78 11.04 9.24
C PRO A 125 -4.55 12.53 8.97
N SER A 126 -3.94 12.87 7.84
CA SER A 126 -3.72 14.24 7.36
C SER A 126 -3.14 15.18 8.44
N THR A 127 -2.25 14.66 9.30
CA THR A 127 -1.71 15.40 10.44
C THR A 127 -0.20 15.55 10.36
N ASN A 128 0.30 16.76 10.58
CA ASN A 128 1.72 17.08 10.72
C ASN A 128 2.05 17.27 12.20
N MET A 129 3.01 16.51 12.74
CA MET A 129 3.43 16.59 14.13
C MET A 129 4.59 17.58 14.28
N ARG A 130 4.35 18.73 14.97
CA ARG A 130 5.37 19.74 15.28
C ARG A 130 5.61 19.86 16.79
N ILE A 131 5.68 18.71 17.46
CA ILE A 131 5.92 18.64 18.91
C ILE A 131 7.42 18.46 19.14
N ALA A 132 7.98 19.22 20.07
CA ALA A 132 9.37 19.06 20.43
C ALA A 132 9.59 17.72 21.17
N THR A 133 10.59 16.96 20.80
CA THR A 133 10.92 15.66 21.45
C THR A 133 11.26 15.84 22.93
N SER A 134 11.72 17.03 23.36
CA SER A 134 11.93 17.40 24.77
C SER A 134 10.66 17.34 25.62
N ASP A 135 9.47 17.48 25.01
CA ASP A 135 8.18 17.51 25.69
C ASP A 135 7.58 16.12 25.89
N LEU A 136 8.16 15.12 25.22
CA LEU A 136 7.71 13.71 25.23
C LEU A 136 8.37 12.88 26.34
N LYS A 137 8.64 13.48 27.49
CA LYS A 137 9.32 12.79 28.59
C LYS A 137 8.40 11.77 29.28
N ALA A 138 8.98 10.63 29.66
CA ALA A 138 8.33 9.65 30.51
C ALA A 138 7.86 10.28 31.84
N LYS A 139 6.64 9.97 32.30
CA LYS A 139 6.07 10.48 33.54
C LYS A 139 5.00 9.53 34.09
N GLY A 140 4.95 9.36 35.40
CA GLY A 140 3.91 8.58 36.07
C GLY A 140 3.77 7.16 35.50
N LEU A 141 2.56 6.83 35.03
CA LEU A 141 2.23 5.55 34.39
C LEU A 141 2.89 5.36 33.01
N VAL A 142 3.28 6.47 32.33
CA VAL A 142 3.83 6.43 30.99
C VAL A 142 5.35 6.20 31.03
N ALA A 143 5.81 5.15 30.36
CA ALA A 143 7.21 4.79 30.20
C ALA A 143 7.90 5.58 29.07
N GLY A 144 7.14 5.97 28.05
CA GLY A 144 7.67 6.75 26.92
C GLY A 144 6.57 7.15 25.95
N VAL A 145 6.84 8.21 25.20
CA VAL A 145 5.98 8.70 24.13
C VAL A 145 6.83 8.93 22.89
N ARG A 146 6.32 8.52 21.74
CA ARG A 146 6.99 8.71 20.45
C ARG A 146 5.96 9.05 19.39
N TYR A 147 6.36 9.75 18.36
CA TYR A 147 5.55 9.95 17.17
C TYR A 147 6.40 9.87 15.90
N GLY A 148 5.75 9.60 14.78
CA GLY A 148 6.39 9.58 13.47
C GLY A 148 5.38 9.59 12.34
N SER A 149 5.85 9.92 11.13
CA SER A 149 5.03 9.81 9.93
C SER A 149 4.93 8.35 9.52
N THR A 150 3.73 7.91 9.14
CA THR A 150 3.48 6.58 8.56
C THR A 150 3.35 6.61 7.03
N GLY A 151 3.69 7.74 6.38
CA GLY A 151 3.52 7.97 4.95
C GLY A 151 2.19 8.67 4.63
N ASP A 152 2.04 9.16 3.40
CA ASP A 152 0.81 9.77 2.85
C ASP A 152 0.16 10.87 3.71
N GLY A 153 0.98 11.67 4.40
CA GLY A 153 0.49 12.74 5.28
C GLY A 153 -0.12 12.24 6.60
N LYS A 154 0.00 10.95 6.91
CA LYS A 154 -0.49 10.36 8.17
C LYS A 154 0.61 10.39 9.24
N SER A 155 0.21 10.67 10.46
CA SER A 155 1.08 10.59 11.64
C SER A 155 0.55 9.59 12.65
N ARG A 156 1.45 9.01 13.44
CA ARG A 156 1.14 8.07 14.52
C ARG A 156 1.80 8.51 15.81
N LEU A 157 1.04 8.53 16.90
CA LEU A 157 1.52 8.71 18.26
C LEU A 157 1.49 7.37 18.99
N LEU A 158 2.56 7.06 19.70
CA LEU A 158 2.72 5.86 20.51
C LEU A 158 2.98 6.24 21.95
N ILE A 159 2.12 5.78 22.87
CA ILE A 159 2.25 5.96 24.31
C ILE A 159 2.48 4.59 24.94
N SER A 160 3.66 4.37 25.53
CA SER A 160 4.04 3.13 26.18
C SER A 160 3.77 3.21 27.69
N GLY A 161 3.08 2.24 28.26
CA GLY A 161 2.88 2.12 29.68
C GLY A 161 4.06 1.46 30.40
N LYS A 162 4.28 1.76 31.69
CA LYS A 162 5.20 1.01 32.58
C LYS A 162 4.62 -0.34 33.00
N GLY A 163 3.33 -0.52 32.85
CA GLY A 163 2.55 -1.71 33.09
C GLY A 163 1.24 -1.63 32.29
N PRO A 164 0.32 -2.57 32.52
CA PRO A 164 -1.01 -2.55 31.91
C PRO A 164 -1.79 -1.31 32.36
N PHE A 165 -2.62 -0.78 31.45
CA PHE A 165 -3.45 0.40 31.68
C PHE A 165 -4.75 0.31 30.89
N MET A 166 -5.76 1.07 31.28
CA MET A 166 -6.99 1.28 30.55
C MET A 166 -7.00 2.68 29.94
N VAL A 167 -7.64 2.84 28.80
CA VAL A 167 -8.01 4.13 28.24
C VAL A 167 -9.40 4.47 28.75
N ASP A 168 -9.45 5.34 29.77
CA ASP A 168 -10.72 5.73 30.38
C ASP A 168 -11.51 6.64 29.43
N ARG A 169 -10.78 7.48 28.66
CA ARG A 169 -11.40 8.48 27.77
C ARG A 169 -10.41 8.96 26.71
N LEU A 170 -10.90 9.17 25.49
CA LEU A 170 -10.22 9.88 24.42
C LEU A 170 -11.24 10.76 23.71
N ASP A 171 -11.10 12.07 23.84
CA ASP A 171 -12.03 13.04 23.26
C ASP A 171 -11.30 14.03 22.35
N VAL A 172 -11.99 14.43 21.28
CA VAL A 172 -11.65 15.61 20.48
C VAL A 172 -12.52 16.78 20.93
N LEU A 173 -11.90 17.83 21.44
CA LEU A 173 -12.57 18.98 22.01
C LEU A 173 -12.12 20.26 21.30
N LYS A 174 -13.06 21.18 21.02
CA LYS A 174 -12.71 22.53 20.57
C LYS A 174 -12.08 23.31 21.71
N ASN A 175 -11.07 24.12 21.43
CA ASN A 175 -10.42 24.96 22.42
C ASN A 175 -11.33 26.08 22.91
N GLU A 176 -11.19 26.48 24.17
CA GLU A 176 -12.05 27.47 24.82
C GLU A 176 -11.92 28.87 24.19
N ASP A 177 -10.76 29.18 23.63
CA ASP A 177 -10.50 30.42 22.89
C ASP A 177 -11.10 30.41 21.47
N GLY A 178 -11.77 29.31 21.08
CA GLY A 178 -12.37 29.10 19.78
C GLY A 178 -11.38 28.85 18.66
N LYS A 179 -10.06 28.77 18.95
CA LYS A 179 -9.01 28.54 17.97
C LYS A 179 -8.45 27.12 18.07
N GLY A 180 -8.71 26.30 17.04
CA GLY A 180 -8.23 24.94 16.96
C GLY A 180 -8.93 23.97 17.91
N TYR A 181 -8.33 22.80 18.07
CA TYR A 181 -8.87 21.66 18.79
C TYR A 181 -7.82 21.03 19.69
N ARG A 182 -8.26 20.20 20.63
CA ARG A 182 -7.38 19.38 21.46
C ARG A 182 -7.87 17.95 21.54
N ILE A 183 -6.95 16.99 21.50
CA ILE A 183 -7.20 15.63 21.93
C ILE A 183 -6.88 15.56 23.41
N ALA A 184 -7.83 15.11 24.22
CA ALA A 184 -7.66 14.83 25.63
C ALA A 184 -7.79 13.32 25.89
N ILE A 185 -6.74 12.71 26.47
CA ILE A 185 -6.65 11.28 26.73
C ILE A 185 -6.50 11.10 28.24
N GLU A 186 -7.31 10.24 28.82
CA GLU A 186 -7.17 9.80 30.22
C GLU A 186 -6.89 8.32 30.24
N ILE A 187 -5.82 7.91 30.94
CA ILE A 187 -5.45 6.53 31.15
C ILE A 187 -5.26 6.25 32.63
N SER A 188 -5.65 5.06 33.08
CA SER A 188 -5.47 4.60 34.45
C SER A 188 -4.72 3.26 34.49
N ALA A 189 -3.97 3.03 35.60
CA ALA A 189 -3.32 1.74 35.84
C ALA A 189 -4.37 0.63 35.92
N ALA A 190 -4.07 -0.51 35.33
CA ALA A 190 -4.96 -1.66 35.29
C ALA A 190 -4.19 -2.95 35.60
N SER A 191 -4.91 -4.04 35.78
CA SER A 191 -4.34 -5.38 35.79
C SER A 191 -4.15 -5.92 34.37
N ASP A 192 -3.28 -6.91 34.17
CA ASP A 192 -3.13 -7.58 32.87
C ASP A 192 -4.47 -8.14 32.37
N ARG A 193 -5.31 -8.62 33.25
CA ARG A 193 -6.63 -9.17 32.93
C ARG A 193 -7.57 -8.09 32.34
N GLU A 194 -7.59 -6.89 32.93
CA GLU A 194 -8.41 -5.79 32.45
C GLU A 194 -7.90 -5.28 31.10
N PHE A 195 -6.59 -5.18 30.94
CA PHE A 195 -5.97 -4.81 29.67
C PHE A 195 -6.28 -5.81 28.55
N GLU A 196 -6.17 -7.13 28.83
CA GLU A 196 -6.50 -8.18 27.86
C GLU A 196 -8.00 -8.19 27.52
N ALA A 197 -8.87 -7.88 28.49
CA ALA A 197 -10.31 -7.74 28.24
C ALA A 197 -10.60 -6.57 27.31
N ALA A 198 -9.95 -5.42 27.51
CA ALA A 198 -10.09 -4.24 26.63
C ALA A 198 -9.56 -4.50 25.22
N LEU A 199 -8.45 -5.23 25.09
CA LEU A 199 -7.94 -5.69 23.78
C LEU A 199 -8.95 -6.59 23.06
N ALA A 200 -9.56 -7.54 23.77
CA ALA A 200 -10.55 -8.45 23.18
C ALA A 200 -11.83 -7.70 22.77
N GLU A 201 -12.29 -6.75 23.60
CA GLU A 201 -13.44 -5.90 23.28
C GLU A 201 -13.18 -5.01 22.05
N GLN A 202 -11.99 -4.44 21.97
CA GLN A 202 -11.59 -3.63 20.81
C GLN A 202 -11.56 -4.46 19.53
N ALA A 203 -11.06 -5.70 19.59
CA ALA A 203 -11.06 -6.63 18.45
C ALA A 203 -12.51 -6.95 18.00
N MET A 204 -13.43 -7.15 18.96
CA MET A 204 -14.86 -7.37 18.67
C MET A 204 -15.53 -6.11 18.09
N THR A 205 -15.22 -4.93 18.61
CA THR A 205 -15.78 -3.66 18.14
C THR A 205 -15.31 -3.35 16.72
N THR A 206 -14.04 -3.60 16.42
CA THR A 206 -13.49 -3.47 15.08
C THR A 206 -14.14 -4.46 14.11
N ALA A 207 -14.36 -5.71 14.53
CA ALA A 207 -15.11 -6.71 13.78
C ALA A 207 -16.59 -6.32 13.62
N SER A 208 -17.22 -5.69 14.64
CA SER A 208 -18.63 -5.26 14.60
C SER A 208 -18.84 -3.99 13.78
N THR A 209 -17.89 -3.05 13.74
CA THR A 209 -17.94 -1.88 12.84
C THR A 209 -17.82 -2.28 11.37
N VAL A 210 -17.08 -3.34 11.08
CA VAL A 210 -17.06 -3.98 9.75
C VAL A 210 -18.39 -4.73 9.48
N ALA A 211 -19.07 -5.25 10.52
CA ALA A 211 -20.34 -5.96 10.39
C ALA A 211 -21.59 -5.05 10.54
N GLY A 212 -21.49 -3.89 11.16
CA GLY A 212 -22.62 -3.01 11.55
C GLY A 212 -23.08 -1.99 10.51
N ASP A 213 -22.31 -1.74 9.45
CA ASP A 213 -22.75 -0.87 8.34
C ASP A 213 -23.52 -1.66 7.23
N LYS A 214 -24.43 -2.55 7.64
CA LYS A 214 -25.45 -3.14 6.75
C LYS A 214 -26.72 -2.28 6.67
N GLY A 215 -26.60 -0.98 6.88
CA GLY A 215 -27.63 0.03 6.67
C GLY A 215 -27.39 0.78 5.37
N ASP A 216 -27.87 0.21 4.27
CA ASP A 216 -28.32 0.88 3.04
C ASP A 216 -27.44 2.00 2.44
N ARG A 217 -26.13 1.74 2.35
CA ARG A 217 -25.30 2.37 1.32
C ARG A 217 -24.80 1.27 0.40
N ARG A 218 -25.52 1.08 -0.71
CA ARG A 218 -24.95 0.50 -1.93
C ARG A 218 -23.83 1.45 -2.41
N SER A 219 -22.73 1.51 -1.66
CA SER A 219 -21.48 1.98 -2.18
C SER A 219 -21.00 0.91 -3.15
N ASN A 220 -21.05 1.25 -4.41
CA ASN A 220 -20.52 0.48 -5.52
C ASN A 220 -18.98 0.52 -5.46
N HIS A 221 -18.40 0.14 -4.30
CA HIS A 221 -16.97 -0.19 -4.22
C HIS A 221 -16.87 -1.66 -4.63
N PRO A 222 -16.17 -1.96 -5.72
CA PRO A 222 -15.85 -3.35 -6.05
C PRO A 222 -15.12 -3.93 -4.84
N LEU A 223 -15.56 -5.12 -4.39
CA LEU A 223 -14.88 -5.88 -3.33
C LEU A 223 -13.38 -5.84 -3.63
N LYS A 224 -12.56 -5.35 -2.68
CA LYS A 224 -11.11 -5.28 -2.82
C LYS A 224 -10.64 -6.70 -3.14
N ARG A 225 -10.07 -6.89 -4.33
CA ARG A 225 -9.52 -8.20 -4.72
C ARG A 225 -8.23 -8.43 -3.95
N PHE A 226 -7.92 -9.69 -3.72
CA PHE A 226 -6.65 -10.09 -3.11
C PHE A 226 -5.49 -9.62 -3.99
N THR A 227 -4.61 -8.79 -3.43
CA THR A 227 -3.50 -8.13 -4.15
C THR A 227 -2.23 -8.96 -4.01
N VAL A 228 -1.69 -9.41 -5.13
CA VAL A 228 -0.40 -10.13 -5.20
C VAL A 228 0.64 -9.24 -5.87
N VAL A 229 1.75 -9.00 -5.19
CA VAL A 229 2.91 -8.35 -5.79
C VAL A 229 3.95 -9.40 -6.13
N LEU A 230 4.31 -9.49 -7.40
CA LEU A 230 5.37 -10.34 -7.91
C LEU A 230 6.62 -9.49 -8.13
N ASP A 231 7.73 -9.93 -7.61
CA ASP A 231 9.01 -9.23 -7.68
C ASP A 231 10.00 -10.05 -8.52
N PRO A 232 10.17 -9.75 -9.81
CA PRO A 232 11.24 -10.36 -10.59
C PRO A 232 12.59 -9.89 -10.06
N GLY A 233 13.38 -10.78 -9.45
CA GLY A 233 14.70 -10.46 -8.92
C GLY A 233 15.61 -9.83 -9.96
N HIS A 234 16.60 -9.03 -9.51
CA HIS A 234 17.59 -8.36 -10.35
C HIS A 234 17.00 -7.37 -11.37
N GLY A 235 17.73 -7.04 -12.42
CA GLY A 235 17.30 -6.17 -13.52
C GLY A 235 18.27 -5.03 -13.82
N GLY A 236 18.26 -4.54 -15.06
CA GLY A 236 19.16 -3.48 -15.54
C GLY A 236 20.63 -3.87 -15.41
N ILE A 237 21.39 -3.08 -14.64
CA ILE A 237 22.82 -3.32 -14.39
C ILE A 237 23.08 -4.56 -13.54
N ASP A 238 22.10 -4.98 -12.74
CA ASP A 238 22.18 -6.19 -11.95
C ASP A 238 21.65 -7.38 -12.77
N GLY A 239 22.58 -8.18 -13.30
CA GLY A 239 22.24 -9.38 -14.11
C GLY A 239 21.74 -10.55 -13.27
N GLY A 240 21.98 -10.55 -11.95
CA GLY A 240 21.87 -11.73 -11.10
C GLY A 240 22.92 -12.77 -11.44
N ALA A 241 22.59 -14.02 -11.17
CA ALA A 241 23.45 -15.16 -11.51
C ALA A 241 23.53 -15.40 -13.02
N GLU A 242 24.65 -15.99 -13.47
CA GLU A 242 24.84 -16.44 -14.84
C GLU A 242 24.85 -17.97 -14.88
N GLY A 243 24.00 -18.52 -15.74
CA GLY A 243 23.87 -19.95 -15.94
C GLY A 243 25.03 -20.56 -16.69
N VAL A 244 25.06 -21.89 -16.74
CA VAL A 244 26.11 -22.66 -17.40
C VAL A 244 26.18 -22.35 -18.90
N SER A 245 25.06 -22.04 -19.55
CA SER A 245 24.97 -21.65 -20.97
C SER A 245 24.99 -20.12 -21.18
N GLY A 246 25.24 -19.32 -20.15
CA GLY A 246 25.26 -17.86 -20.22
C GLY A 246 23.91 -17.18 -20.05
N THR A 247 22.89 -17.92 -19.61
CA THR A 247 21.57 -17.39 -19.29
C THR A 247 21.66 -16.46 -18.08
N GLN A 248 21.12 -15.23 -18.17
CA GLN A 248 21.08 -14.31 -17.05
C GLN A 248 19.82 -14.51 -16.20
N GLU A 249 19.97 -14.50 -14.89
CA GLU A 249 18.88 -14.68 -13.94
C GLU A 249 17.78 -13.64 -14.13
N LYS A 250 18.14 -12.36 -14.34
CA LYS A 250 17.17 -11.27 -14.54
C LYS A 250 16.19 -11.52 -15.70
N GLU A 251 16.61 -12.27 -16.73
CA GLU A 251 15.78 -12.60 -17.88
C GLU A 251 14.77 -13.71 -17.52
N ILE A 252 15.23 -14.73 -16.80
CA ILE A 252 14.38 -15.82 -16.31
C ILE A 252 13.31 -15.29 -15.36
N THR A 253 13.72 -14.51 -14.38
CA THR A 253 12.81 -13.99 -13.35
C THR A 253 11.74 -13.08 -13.93
N LEU A 254 12.10 -12.21 -14.89
CA LEU A 254 11.15 -11.34 -15.59
C LEU A 254 10.19 -12.12 -16.48
N ALA A 255 10.71 -13.08 -17.25
CA ALA A 255 9.88 -13.90 -18.13
C ALA A 255 8.86 -14.71 -17.33
N PHE A 256 9.30 -15.36 -16.25
CA PHE A 256 8.43 -16.14 -15.36
C PHE A 256 7.38 -15.28 -14.65
N ALA A 257 7.79 -14.13 -14.11
CA ALA A 257 6.86 -13.23 -13.41
C ALA A 257 5.76 -12.68 -14.33
N ARG A 258 6.09 -12.34 -15.57
CA ARG A 258 5.10 -11.91 -16.58
C ARG A 258 4.12 -13.04 -16.94
N GLU A 259 4.61 -14.26 -17.08
CA GLU A 259 3.77 -15.43 -17.36
C GLU A 259 2.81 -15.71 -16.18
N LEU A 260 3.33 -15.69 -14.95
CA LEU A 260 2.55 -15.87 -13.74
C LEU A 260 1.52 -14.74 -13.56
N GLN A 261 1.90 -13.48 -13.82
CA GLN A 261 0.99 -12.34 -13.80
C GLN A 261 -0.17 -12.54 -14.80
N ALA A 262 0.12 -12.87 -16.04
CA ALA A 262 -0.88 -13.07 -17.08
C ALA A 262 -1.89 -14.17 -16.69
N LYS A 263 -1.40 -15.29 -16.14
CA LYS A 263 -2.24 -16.39 -15.67
C LYS A 263 -3.13 -15.98 -14.49
N LEU A 264 -2.57 -15.35 -13.47
CA LEU A 264 -3.33 -14.88 -12.31
C LEU A 264 -4.38 -13.84 -12.73
N ALA A 265 -4.03 -12.86 -13.56
CA ALA A 265 -4.94 -11.83 -14.07
C ALA A 265 -6.09 -12.44 -14.86
N SER A 266 -5.85 -13.51 -15.63
CA SER A 266 -6.90 -14.21 -16.39
C SER A 266 -8.00 -14.79 -15.52
N THR A 267 -7.71 -15.11 -14.26
CA THR A 267 -8.70 -15.62 -13.30
C THR A 267 -9.69 -14.57 -12.84
N ARG A 268 -9.35 -13.27 -12.98
CA ARG A 268 -10.11 -12.09 -12.49
C ARG A 268 -10.36 -12.08 -10.98
N LYS A 269 -9.66 -12.92 -10.21
CA LYS A 269 -9.79 -13.03 -8.75
C LYS A 269 -8.79 -12.15 -8.01
N TYR A 270 -7.68 -11.79 -8.66
CA TYR A 270 -6.53 -11.13 -8.07
C TYR A 270 -6.22 -9.81 -8.77
N ASP A 271 -5.73 -8.84 -8.01
CA ASP A 271 -4.99 -7.71 -8.52
C ASP A 271 -3.50 -8.06 -8.48
N VAL A 272 -2.83 -8.06 -9.64
CA VAL A 272 -1.45 -8.54 -9.75
C VAL A 272 -0.54 -7.44 -10.26
N ILE A 273 0.46 -7.10 -9.46
CA ILE A 273 1.39 -6.02 -9.70
C ILE A 273 2.80 -6.59 -9.80
N LEU A 274 3.56 -6.17 -10.81
CA LEU A 274 5.00 -6.45 -10.89
C LEU A 274 5.77 -5.29 -10.28
N THR A 275 6.86 -5.57 -9.54
CA THR A 275 7.77 -4.52 -9.09
C THR A 275 8.51 -3.89 -10.26
N ARG A 276 8.85 -4.69 -11.29
CA ARG A 276 9.34 -4.25 -12.59
C ARG A 276 8.70 -5.07 -13.71
N ASP A 277 8.37 -4.44 -14.80
CA ASP A 277 7.83 -5.06 -16.02
C ASP A 277 8.80 -5.01 -17.21
N SER A 278 10.00 -4.50 -16.99
CA SER A 278 11.05 -4.31 -18.00
C SER A 278 12.42 -4.59 -17.37
N ASP A 279 13.47 -4.58 -18.20
CA ASP A 279 14.85 -4.77 -17.74
C ASP A 279 15.40 -3.48 -17.12
N VAL A 280 14.94 -3.16 -15.91
CA VAL A 280 15.37 -2.00 -15.12
C VAL A 280 15.85 -2.44 -13.75
N PHE A 281 16.85 -1.74 -13.22
CA PHE A 281 17.34 -1.95 -11.87
C PHE A 281 16.38 -1.31 -10.85
N LEU A 282 16.02 -2.06 -9.81
CA LEU A 282 15.29 -1.57 -8.65
C LEU A 282 16.05 -1.92 -7.36
N ARG A 283 16.16 -0.97 -6.47
CA ARG A 283 16.73 -1.19 -5.14
C ARG A 283 15.83 -2.11 -4.31
N LEU A 284 16.41 -2.86 -3.38
CA LEU A 284 15.66 -3.77 -2.50
C LEU A 284 14.55 -3.04 -1.72
N ASP A 285 14.87 -1.86 -1.19
CA ASP A 285 13.89 -1.06 -0.45
C ASP A 285 12.75 -0.53 -1.33
N ASP A 286 13.00 -0.26 -2.63
CA ASP A 286 11.97 0.14 -3.57
C ASP A 286 11.00 -1.01 -3.88
N ARG A 287 11.48 -2.25 -3.96
CA ARG A 287 10.65 -3.46 -4.13
C ARG A 287 9.70 -3.63 -2.95
N VAL A 288 10.22 -3.52 -1.72
CA VAL A 288 9.43 -3.54 -0.47
C VAL A 288 8.41 -2.40 -0.46
N ARG A 289 8.83 -1.18 -0.84
CA ARG A 289 7.95 -0.01 -0.89
C ARG A 289 6.80 -0.19 -1.89
N ILE A 290 7.06 -0.74 -3.07
CA ILE A 290 6.02 -1.04 -4.07
C ILE A 290 4.98 -1.99 -3.49
N ALA A 291 5.41 -3.07 -2.83
CA ALA A 291 4.49 -4.02 -2.19
C ALA A 291 3.60 -3.34 -1.14
N ARG A 292 4.19 -2.52 -0.28
CA ARG A 292 3.46 -1.81 0.78
C ARG A 292 2.53 -0.71 0.25
N GLN A 293 2.96 0.07 -0.75
CA GLN A 293 2.14 1.12 -1.37
C GLN A 293 0.90 0.58 -2.08
N ASN A 294 0.97 -0.64 -2.56
CA ASN A 294 -0.16 -1.32 -3.18
C ASN A 294 -0.95 -2.17 -2.19
N GLU A 295 -0.69 -2.03 -0.89
CA GLU A 295 -1.37 -2.81 0.16
C GLU A 295 -1.43 -4.29 -0.18
N ALA A 296 -0.30 -4.87 -0.56
CA ALA A 296 -0.21 -6.24 -1.01
C ALA A 296 -0.65 -7.22 0.09
N ASP A 297 -1.50 -8.16 -0.27
CA ASP A 297 -1.88 -9.28 0.59
C ASP A 297 -0.83 -10.37 0.61
N LEU A 298 0.02 -10.39 -0.43
CA LEU A 298 1.11 -11.33 -0.59
C LEU A 298 2.19 -10.74 -1.51
N PHE A 299 3.46 -10.89 -1.12
CA PHE A 299 4.64 -10.55 -1.92
C PHE A 299 5.45 -11.82 -2.22
N ILE A 300 5.78 -12.03 -3.49
CA ILE A 300 6.58 -13.16 -3.96
C ILE A 300 7.77 -12.63 -4.76
N SER A 301 8.98 -12.73 -4.22
CA SER A 301 10.22 -12.48 -4.93
C SER A 301 10.66 -13.74 -5.67
N ILE A 302 10.97 -13.60 -6.94
CA ILE A 302 11.24 -14.72 -7.87
C ILE A 302 12.69 -14.66 -8.30
N HIS A 303 13.41 -15.73 -8.05
CA HIS A 303 14.85 -15.88 -8.25
C HIS A 303 15.20 -17.22 -8.94
N ALA A 304 16.43 -17.32 -9.40
CA ALA A 304 17.04 -18.52 -9.99
C ALA A 304 18.56 -18.46 -9.87
N ASP A 305 19.07 -18.27 -8.66
CA ASP A 305 20.47 -18.01 -8.37
C ASP A 305 21.40 -19.22 -8.64
N THR A 306 22.62 -19.13 -8.27
CA THR A 306 23.60 -20.21 -8.29
C THR A 306 23.88 -20.74 -6.88
N ILE A 307 24.16 -22.03 -6.77
CA ILE A 307 24.57 -22.66 -5.51
C ILE A 307 25.96 -23.27 -5.65
N ARG A 308 26.80 -23.14 -4.61
CA ARG A 308 28.18 -23.64 -4.64
C ARG A 308 28.27 -25.16 -4.61
N LEU A 309 27.28 -25.83 -4.03
CA LEU A 309 27.24 -27.28 -3.90
C LEU A 309 26.87 -27.93 -5.22
N LYS A 310 27.80 -28.70 -5.81
CA LYS A 310 27.56 -29.42 -7.07
C LYS A 310 26.46 -30.49 -6.87
N GLY A 311 25.57 -30.58 -7.86
CA GLY A 311 24.51 -31.61 -7.89
C GLY A 311 23.24 -31.24 -7.11
N ILE A 312 23.22 -30.07 -6.41
CA ILE A 312 21.97 -29.55 -5.87
C ILE A 312 21.14 -28.99 -7.00
N ARG A 313 19.87 -29.33 -7.02
CA ARG A 313 18.87 -28.87 -8.01
C ARG A 313 17.47 -28.87 -7.44
N GLY A 314 16.60 -28.08 -8.05
CA GLY A 314 15.19 -27.98 -7.71
C GLY A 314 14.86 -26.71 -6.93
N ALA A 315 13.56 -26.42 -6.82
CA ALA A 315 13.07 -25.20 -6.21
C ALA A 315 13.27 -25.17 -4.69
N THR A 316 13.38 -23.93 -4.15
CA THR A 316 13.50 -23.63 -2.72
C THR A 316 12.65 -22.40 -2.39
N VAL A 317 12.01 -22.42 -1.23
CA VAL A 317 11.22 -21.27 -0.72
C VAL A 317 11.87 -20.72 0.53
N TYR A 318 12.07 -19.42 0.56
CA TYR A 318 12.68 -18.72 1.70
C TYR A 318 11.70 -17.78 2.39
N THR A 319 11.77 -17.74 3.72
CA THR A 319 11.13 -16.71 4.56
C THR A 319 12.18 -15.89 5.29
N VAL A 320 11.81 -14.68 5.73
CA VAL A 320 12.74 -13.81 6.47
C VAL A 320 13.00 -14.33 7.87
N SER A 321 14.25 -14.29 8.32
CA SER A 321 14.64 -14.56 9.73
C SER A 321 15.98 -13.89 10.04
N ASP A 322 16.17 -13.45 11.27
CA ASP A 322 17.47 -12.90 11.72
C ASP A 322 18.57 -13.97 11.78
N LYS A 323 18.20 -15.24 11.94
CA LYS A 323 19.13 -16.38 11.88
C LYS A 323 18.82 -17.20 10.65
N ALA A 324 19.83 -17.52 9.87
CA ALA A 324 19.69 -18.41 8.72
C ALA A 324 19.48 -19.87 9.15
N SER A 325 18.75 -20.63 8.33
CA SER A 325 18.52 -22.06 8.51
C SER A 325 19.80 -22.89 8.40
N ASP A 326 20.71 -22.43 7.53
CA ASP A 326 21.98 -23.08 7.23
C ASP A 326 22.96 -22.08 6.56
N ALA A 327 24.20 -22.53 6.35
CA ALA A 327 25.25 -21.69 5.78
C ALA A 327 25.00 -21.27 4.32
N GLU A 328 24.33 -22.10 3.53
CA GLU A 328 23.99 -21.76 2.14
C GLU A 328 22.89 -20.69 2.08
N ALA A 329 21.86 -20.79 2.92
CA ALA A 329 20.82 -19.77 3.05
C ALA A 329 21.41 -18.41 3.52
N GLN A 330 22.38 -18.47 4.43
CA GLN A 330 23.09 -17.27 4.87
C GLN A 330 23.87 -16.64 3.70
N ALA A 331 24.65 -17.42 2.98
CA ALA A 331 25.47 -16.95 1.87
C ALA A 331 24.62 -16.41 0.71
N LEU A 332 23.45 -17.02 0.45
CA LEU A 332 22.50 -16.55 -0.53
C LEU A 332 21.94 -15.17 -0.12
N ALA A 333 21.43 -15.06 1.10
CA ALA A 333 20.89 -13.78 1.59
C ALA A 333 21.91 -12.67 1.60
N GLU A 334 23.18 -12.96 1.91
CA GLU A 334 24.28 -11.99 1.85
C GLU A 334 24.50 -11.50 0.41
N ARG A 335 24.50 -12.39 -0.59
CA ARG A 335 24.64 -12.01 -2.00
C ARG A 335 23.49 -11.13 -2.45
N GLU A 336 22.25 -11.57 -2.21
CA GLU A 336 21.06 -10.82 -2.58
C GLU A 336 21.03 -9.43 -1.94
N ASN A 337 21.42 -9.32 -0.68
CA ASN A 337 21.49 -8.06 0.03
C ASN A 337 22.57 -7.09 -0.49
N LEU A 338 23.54 -7.57 -1.26
CA LEU A 338 24.59 -6.75 -1.88
C LEU A 338 24.17 -6.18 -3.24
N SER A 339 23.04 -6.57 -3.80
CA SER A 339 22.57 -6.10 -5.12
C SER A 339 22.47 -4.57 -5.21
N ASP A 340 22.09 -3.89 -4.11
CA ASP A 340 22.04 -2.42 -4.06
C ASP A 340 23.40 -1.74 -4.29
N GLN A 341 24.52 -2.41 -3.99
CA GLN A 341 25.85 -1.87 -4.23
C GLN A 341 26.18 -1.75 -5.71
N LEU A 342 25.63 -2.64 -6.56
CA LEU A 342 25.77 -2.57 -8.01
C LEU A 342 25.12 -1.30 -8.58
N GLY A 343 24.08 -0.81 -7.94
CA GLY A 343 23.42 0.46 -8.28
C GLY A 343 24.14 1.71 -7.78
N GLY A 344 25.36 1.59 -7.19
CA GLY A 344 26.14 2.71 -6.69
C GLY A 344 25.62 3.31 -5.38
N VAL A 345 24.82 2.57 -4.63
CA VAL A 345 24.26 3.00 -3.35
C VAL A 345 25.15 2.49 -2.22
N GLU A 346 25.73 3.41 -1.44
CA GLU A 346 26.31 3.06 -0.14
C GLU A 346 25.20 2.54 0.76
N VAL A 347 25.29 1.27 1.15
CA VAL A 347 24.37 0.68 2.13
C VAL A 347 24.69 1.32 3.49
N LYS A 348 23.96 2.37 3.86
CA LYS A 348 23.92 2.78 5.26
C LYS A 348 23.21 1.66 6.01
N VAL A 349 23.96 1.02 6.90
CA VAL A 349 23.36 0.13 7.90
C VAL A 349 22.52 1.04 8.80
N ASP A 350 21.21 1.06 8.56
CA ASP A 350 20.28 1.76 9.44
C ASP A 350 20.40 1.14 10.82
N SER A 351 20.78 1.98 11.78
CA SER A 351 20.83 1.59 13.18
C SER A 351 19.43 1.17 13.62
N PRO A 352 19.25 0.02 14.28
CA PRO A 352 17.93 -0.53 14.60
C PRO A 352 17.34 0.13 15.84
N GLU A 353 17.06 1.43 15.84
CA GLU A 353 16.76 2.09 17.12
C GLU A 353 15.36 2.62 17.36
N VAL A 354 14.43 2.72 16.45
CA VAL A 354 13.15 3.42 16.75
C VAL A 354 11.86 2.75 16.30
N ALA A 355 11.91 1.70 15.51
CA ALA A 355 10.70 1.12 14.91
C ALA A 355 10.16 -0.15 15.60
N ASP A 356 10.85 -0.70 16.60
CA ASP A 356 10.91 -2.14 16.83
C ASP A 356 9.70 -2.87 17.42
N ILE A 357 8.75 -2.24 18.08
CA ILE A 357 7.83 -3.04 18.91
C ILE A 357 6.43 -3.17 18.29
N LEU A 358 5.95 -2.18 17.55
CA LEU A 358 4.72 -2.31 16.76
C LEU A 358 4.96 -3.22 15.55
N PHE A 359 6.13 -3.09 14.97
CA PHE A 359 6.65 -3.97 13.95
C PHE A 359 6.76 -5.43 14.43
N ASP A 360 7.04 -5.69 15.69
CA ASP A 360 7.20 -7.06 16.21
C ASP A 360 5.91 -7.88 16.23
N LEU A 361 4.76 -7.27 16.49
CA LEU A 361 3.47 -8.00 16.47
C LEU A 361 2.95 -8.15 15.05
N ILE A 362 2.96 -7.07 14.27
CA ILE A 362 2.65 -7.13 12.82
C ILE A 362 3.63 -8.09 12.15
N ARG A 363 4.93 -8.02 12.48
CA ARG A 363 5.95 -8.97 12.02
C ARG A 363 5.64 -10.41 12.41
N ARG A 364 5.20 -10.69 13.64
CA ARG A 364 4.87 -12.06 14.06
C ARG A 364 3.68 -12.62 13.31
N GLU A 365 2.61 -11.83 13.15
CA GLU A 365 1.45 -12.23 12.38
C GLU A 365 1.79 -12.36 10.89
N THR A 366 2.43 -11.36 10.31
CA THR A 366 2.92 -11.36 8.93
C THR A 366 3.90 -12.49 8.69
N HIS A 367 4.82 -12.74 9.63
CA HIS A 367 5.74 -13.87 9.57
C HIS A 367 5.01 -15.21 9.64
N SER A 368 3.99 -15.35 10.49
CA SER A 368 3.15 -16.55 10.55
C SER A 368 2.44 -16.81 9.22
N PHE A 369 1.91 -15.76 8.59
CA PHE A 369 1.32 -15.87 7.25
C PHE A 369 2.36 -16.21 6.18
N SER A 370 3.57 -15.63 6.24
CA SER A 370 4.67 -15.96 5.34
C SER A 370 5.06 -17.43 5.45
N MET A 371 5.19 -17.95 6.67
CA MET A 371 5.48 -19.38 6.95
C MET A 371 4.35 -20.29 6.45
N SER A 372 3.10 -19.91 6.68
CA SER A 372 1.93 -20.65 6.21
C SER A 372 1.91 -20.75 4.68
N PHE A 373 2.12 -19.61 4.01
CA PHE A 373 2.21 -19.58 2.54
C PHE A 373 3.38 -20.38 2.03
N ALA A 374 4.57 -20.25 2.61
CA ALA A 374 5.76 -20.99 2.22
C ALA A 374 5.54 -22.52 2.29
N ASN A 375 4.90 -23.01 3.36
CA ASN A 375 4.58 -24.42 3.50
C ASN A 375 3.57 -24.89 2.44
N THR A 376 2.53 -24.10 2.18
CA THR A 376 1.55 -24.40 1.13
C THR A 376 2.22 -24.43 -0.24
N LEU A 377 3.09 -23.45 -0.53
CA LEU A 377 3.82 -23.36 -1.80
C LEU A 377 4.76 -24.54 -2.00
N VAL A 378 5.52 -24.96 -0.98
CA VAL A 378 6.36 -26.17 -1.04
C VAL A 378 5.50 -27.40 -1.32
N GLY A 379 4.33 -27.53 -0.69
CA GLY A 379 3.40 -28.61 -0.95
C GLY A 379 2.97 -28.67 -2.42
N GLU A 380 2.54 -27.56 -2.99
CA GLU A 380 2.09 -27.47 -4.38
C GLU A 380 3.24 -27.71 -5.37
N LEU A 381 4.41 -27.11 -5.13
CA LEU A 381 5.59 -27.31 -5.99
C LEU A 381 6.07 -28.77 -5.99
N SER A 382 6.00 -29.45 -4.84
CA SER A 382 6.46 -30.84 -4.72
C SER A 382 5.74 -31.82 -5.65
N THR A 383 4.54 -31.48 -6.09
CA THR A 383 3.72 -32.33 -6.99
C THR A 383 4.07 -32.16 -8.47
N THR A 384 4.80 -31.11 -8.84
CA THR A 384 4.96 -30.68 -10.25
C THR A 384 6.41 -30.43 -10.65
N VAL A 385 7.24 -29.94 -9.72
CA VAL A 385 8.65 -29.60 -9.96
C VAL A 385 9.54 -30.28 -8.93
N GLY A 386 10.83 -30.44 -9.26
CA GLY A 386 11.82 -30.95 -8.31
C GLY A 386 12.06 -29.95 -7.19
N LEU A 387 12.21 -30.41 -5.95
CA LEU A 387 12.60 -29.61 -4.81
C LEU A 387 13.94 -30.09 -4.27
N ILE A 388 14.69 -29.17 -3.64
CA ILE A 388 15.88 -29.55 -2.86
C ILE A 388 15.48 -30.30 -1.58
N ASN A 389 16.46 -30.93 -0.93
CA ASN A 389 16.25 -31.40 0.45
C ASN A 389 16.04 -30.20 1.38
N ASN A 390 15.03 -30.27 2.27
CA ASN A 390 14.60 -29.15 3.12
C ASN A 390 14.27 -27.91 2.29
N PRO A 391 13.21 -27.94 1.49
CA PRO A 391 12.90 -26.89 0.51
C PRO A 391 12.35 -25.61 1.12
N HIS A 392 11.94 -25.60 2.39
CA HIS A 392 11.61 -24.38 3.11
C HIS A 392 12.80 -24.00 4.00
N ARG A 393 13.40 -22.85 3.70
CA ARG A 393 14.55 -22.28 4.40
C ARG A 393 14.27 -20.86 4.85
N PHE A 394 15.17 -20.30 5.63
CA PHE A 394 15.03 -18.92 6.11
C PHE A 394 16.39 -18.25 6.30
N ALA A 395 16.47 -16.93 6.04
CA ALA A 395 17.64 -16.09 6.27
C ALA A 395 17.27 -14.59 6.25
N GLY A 396 18.28 -13.73 6.43
CA GLY A 396 18.11 -12.28 6.56
C GLY A 396 17.91 -11.52 5.25
N PHE A 397 17.05 -11.95 4.36
CA PHE A 397 16.75 -11.28 3.09
C PHE A 397 16.11 -9.91 3.31
N ARG A 398 16.76 -8.85 2.81
CA ARG A 398 16.23 -7.47 2.93
C ARG A 398 14.94 -7.27 2.17
N VAL A 399 14.79 -7.86 1.01
CA VAL A 399 13.59 -7.77 0.16
C VAL A 399 12.33 -8.35 0.82
N LEU A 400 12.48 -9.23 1.82
CA LEU A 400 11.38 -9.85 2.57
C LEU A 400 11.03 -9.13 3.88
N ARG A 401 11.62 -7.96 4.15
CA ARG A 401 11.48 -7.25 5.43
C ARG A 401 10.25 -6.35 5.54
N ALA A 402 9.29 -6.46 4.63
CA ALA A 402 8.00 -5.77 4.79
C ALA A 402 7.34 -6.21 6.11
N PRO A 403 7.07 -5.30 7.05
CA PRO A 403 6.55 -5.71 8.36
C PRO A 403 5.08 -6.12 8.31
N ASP A 404 4.36 -5.64 7.31
CA ASP A 404 2.91 -5.68 7.14
C ASP A 404 2.45 -6.48 5.90
N VAL A 405 3.39 -7.03 5.13
CA VAL A 405 3.09 -7.81 3.92
C VAL A 405 3.69 -9.22 4.05
N PRO A 406 2.88 -10.28 4.08
CA PRO A 406 3.37 -11.66 3.99
C PRO A 406 4.25 -11.85 2.76
N SER A 407 5.49 -12.31 2.95
CA SER A 407 6.53 -12.27 1.93
C SER A 407 7.32 -13.58 1.88
N VAL A 408 7.59 -14.07 0.68
CA VAL A 408 8.49 -15.19 0.41
C VAL A 408 9.42 -14.87 -0.76
N LEU A 409 10.60 -15.52 -0.79
CA LEU A 409 11.46 -15.59 -1.95
C LEU A 409 11.45 -17.03 -2.46
N VAL A 410 11.30 -17.19 -3.74
CA VAL A 410 11.25 -18.50 -4.42
C VAL A 410 12.41 -18.60 -5.37
N GLU A 411 13.34 -19.50 -5.07
CA GLU A 411 14.28 -20.00 -6.06
C GLU A 411 13.56 -21.05 -6.90
N LEU A 412 13.37 -20.78 -8.18
CA LEU A 412 12.70 -21.70 -9.09
C LEU A 412 13.56 -22.92 -9.43
N GLY A 413 14.86 -22.81 -9.28
CA GLY A 413 15.92 -23.76 -9.55
C GLY A 413 17.25 -23.01 -9.50
N TYR A 414 18.35 -23.70 -9.79
CA TYR A 414 19.68 -23.11 -9.70
C TYR A 414 20.38 -23.10 -11.07
N LEU A 415 20.69 -21.91 -11.58
CA LEU A 415 21.37 -21.73 -12.87
C LEU A 415 22.78 -22.38 -12.92
N SER A 416 23.36 -22.70 -11.77
CA SER A 416 24.59 -23.50 -11.67
C SER A 416 24.41 -24.96 -12.05
N ASN A 417 23.15 -25.46 -12.18
CA ASN A 417 22.82 -26.82 -12.59
C ASN A 417 22.28 -26.81 -14.02
N PRO A 418 22.89 -27.55 -14.99
CA PRO A 418 22.46 -27.54 -16.39
C PRO A 418 21.02 -28.04 -16.60
N GLU A 419 20.55 -28.99 -15.75
CA GLU A 419 19.19 -29.50 -15.85
C GLU A 419 18.16 -28.49 -15.37
N ASP A 420 18.45 -27.75 -14.27
CA ASP A 420 17.61 -26.68 -13.78
C ASP A 420 17.58 -25.53 -14.79
N GLU A 421 18.75 -25.12 -15.34
CA GLU A 421 18.80 -24.06 -16.36
C GLU A 421 17.94 -24.45 -17.59
N ALA A 422 18.05 -25.68 -18.07
CA ALA A 422 17.23 -26.18 -19.18
C ALA A 422 15.72 -26.15 -18.85
N GLN A 423 15.34 -26.43 -17.60
CA GLN A 423 13.95 -26.38 -17.13
C GLN A 423 13.45 -24.92 -17.04
N LEU A 424 14.23 -24.03 -16.48
CA LEU A 424 13.88 -22.62 -16.31
C LEU A 424 13.63 -21.91 -17.66
N ILE A 425 14.34 -22.32 -18.71
CA ILE A 425 14.15 -21.82 -20.08
C ILE A 425 12.91 -22.47 -20.74
N ASN A 426 12.54 -23.69 -20.35
CA ASN A 426 11.45 -24.43 -20.98
C ASN A 426 10.07 -23.87 -20.64
N PRO A 427 9.27 -23.45 -21.65
CA PRO A 427 7.94 -22.87 -21.39
C PRO A 427 6.96 -23.86 -20.72
N GLU A 428 7.02 -25.17 -21.06
CA GLU A 428 6.12 -26.18 -20.49
C GLU A 428 6.40 -26.36 -18.99
N TRP A 429 7.67 -26.32 -18.59
CA TRP A 429 8.06 -26.44 -17.20
C TRP A 429 7.62 -25.18 -16.43
N ARG A 430 7.85 -23.98 -17.00
CA ARG A 430 7.40 -22.72 -16.39
C ARG A 430 5.88 -22.68 -16.21
N ASP A 431 5.14 -23.19 -17.20
CA ASP A 431 3.68 -23.31 -17.11
C ASP A 431 3.24 -24.16 -15.90
N LYS A 432 3.89 -25.31 -15.69
CA LYS A 432 3.62 -26.19 -14.55
C LYS A 432 3.97 -25.52 -13.22
N ALA A 433 5.15 -24.91 -13.13
CA ALA A 433 5.58 -24.21 -11.93
C ALA A 433 4.65 -23.02 -11.60
N ALA A 434 4.26 -22.24 -12.60
CA ALA A 434 3.32 -21.13 -12.44
C ALA A 434 1.95 -21.63 -11.94
N ASN A 435 1.43 -22.73 -12.47
CA ASN A 435 0.16 -23.31 -12.02
C ASN A 435 0.23 -23.76 -10.54
N SER A 436 1.34 -24.34 -10.09
CA SER A 436 1.54 -24.69 -8.68
C SER A 436 1.55 -23.45 -7.78
N ILE A 437 2.21 -22.36 -8.20
CA ILE A 437 2.19 -21.10 -7.45
C ILE A 437 0.78 -20.52 -7.40
N ILE A 438 0.01 -20.58 -8.49
CA ILE A 438 -1.39 -20.13 -8.52
C ILE A 438 -2.25 -20.93 -7.54
N ASN A 439 -2.08 -22.24 -7.48
CA ASN A 439 -2.80 -23.09 -6.53
C ASN A 439 -2.48 -22.70 -5.09
N ALA A 440 -1.20 -22.49 -4.78
CA ALA A 440 -0.77 -22.04 -3.45
C ALA A 440 -1.35 -20.67 -3.08
N ILE A 441 -1.35 -19.71 -4.02
CA ILE A 441 -1.98 -18.40 -3.82
C ILE A 441 -3.49 -18.55 -3.56
N SER A 442 -4.16 -19.42 -4.31
CA SER A 442 -5.62 -19.63 -4.15
C SER A 442 -5.96 -20.25 -2.80
N ALA A 443 -5.20 -21.23 -2.36
CA ALA A 443 -5.37 -21.85 -1.05
C ALA A 443 -5.12 -20.84 0.09
N PHE A 444 -4.04 -20.06 -0.02
CA PHE A 444 -3.68 -19.04 0.97
C PHE A 444 -4.72 -17.91 1.04
N ALA A 445 -5.15 -17.38 -0.11
CA ALA A 445 -6.17 -16.32 -0.15
C ALA A 445 -7.49 -16.78 0.48
N SER A 446 -7.89 -18.04 0.22
CA SER A 446 -9.08 -18.65 0.82
C SER A 446 -8.95 -18.81 2.33
N ALA A 447 -7.79 -19.26 2.81
CA ALA A 447 -7.52 -19.41 4.24
C ALA A 447 -7.48 -18.05 4.97
N LYS A 448 -6.85 -17.02 4.36
CA LYS A 448 -6.79 -15.67 4.91
C LYS A 448 -8.18 -15.03 4.98
N ALA A 449 -9.02 -15.22 3.96
CA ALA A 449 -10.41 -14.76 3.96
C ALA A 449 -11.24 -15.45 5.06
N ALA A 450 -11.02 -16.73 5.31
CA ALA A 450 -11.71 -17.47 6.37
C ALA A 450 -11.26 -17.09 7.79
N ALA A 451 -10.02 -16.61 7.96
CA ALA A 451 -9.47 -16.18 9.24
C ALA A 451 -9.82 -14.72 9.60
N GLY A 452 -10.17 -13.89 8.60
CA GLY A 452 -10.53 -12.48 8.76
C GLY A 452 -12.02 -12.17 8.59
N GLY A 453 -12.87 -13.20 8.53
CA GLY A 453 -14.32 -13.11 8.39
C GLY A 453 -15.08 -13.25 9.72
#